data_21500934f4a3c50dcbb457a83a7d2fab
#
_entry.id   21500934f4a3c50dcbb457a83a7d2fab
#
_cell.length_a   1.000
_cell.length_b   1.000
_cell.length_c   1.000
_cell.angle_alpha   90.00
_cell.angle_beta   90.00
_cell.angle_gamma   90.00
#
_symmetry.space_group_name_H-M   'P 1'
#
loop_
_entity.id
_entity.type
_entity.pdbx_description
1 polymer ?
#
loop_
_entity_poly.entity_id
_entity_poly.type
_entity_poly.pdbx_seq_one_letter_code
_entity_poly.pdbx_strand_id
1 'polypeptide(L)'
;MQNRNKGITLVALIITIVVMLILVAVSVNVIIKSNLIGTAEKTVNKYKTASEEEANGGVIEIDGKKYNSIEDYMAGKEKLPDIKAGERATANSNYKGAVIPKGFTVSGISTEQDVDNGLVIYDIPEGTTPDWSNPDSVKTKYNQFVWIPVEVKSSDTEDSIASFYRSEWTTNASTGGERTTGLSTDYTEPDSTNDTVDKTGIADQITELTKSIYKYGGFYIGRYEAGSTKERTSSSLQTEPFVVQQDKYPYNYVKWGKSMSDVSEGAVYLSNNLYASTNTNYGATSMLCTGASWDSMLDFIKDSSHSVTDGTTWGNYGDSETYTINRGKYAVYNTSNNTLENFQDVVNEYPKEKGKSILLTTGATERNCSKNIYDVAGNCWEWTTESVSS
;
A
#
# COMPACT_ATOMS: atom_id res chain seq x y z
N MET A 1 -33.80 45.68 15.41
CA MET A 1 -32.39 45.77 15.04
C MET A 1 -31.76 44.40 15.24
N GLN A 2 -31.52 43.68 14.15
CA GLN A 2 -30.94 42.33 14.20
C GLN A 2 -29.41 42.43 14.09
N ASN A 3 -28.70 42.12 15.18
CA ASN A 3 -27.25 42.04 15.17
C ASN A 3 -26.85 40.78 14.40
N ARG A 4 -26.36 40.94 13.16
CA ARG A 4 -25.72 39.89 12.42
C ARG A 4 -24.25 39.76 12.91
N ASN A 5 -24.01 38.83 13.80
CA ASN A 5 -22.65 38.37 14.06
C ASN A 5 -22.09 37.70 12.78
N LYS A 6 -21.26 38.43 12.03
CA LYS A 6 -20.50 37.85 10.93
C LYS A 6 -19.38 37.02 11.57
N GLY A 7 -19.49 35.72 11.49
CA GLY A 7 -18.41 34.82 11.86
C GLY A 7 -17.15 35.15 11.05
N ILE A 8 -16.02 35.17 11.72
CA ILE A 8 -14.72 35.30 11.09
C ILE A 8 -14.50 33.99 10.29
N THR A 9 -14.21 34.08 8.98
CA THR A 9 -13.88 32.89 8.19
C THR A 9 -12.58 32.27 8.70
N LEU A 10 -12.43 30.94 8.62
CA LEU A 10 -11.23 30.22 9.03
C LEU A 10 -9.95 30.85 8.45
N VAL A 11 -10.03 31.30 7.21
CA VAL A 11 -8.94 31.98 6.49
C VAL A 11 -8.58 33.32 7.17
N ALA A 12 -9.58 34.11 7.57
CA ALA A 12 -9.32 35.37 8.28
C ALA A 12 -8.68 35.11 9.66
N LEU A 13 -9.05 34.02 10.34
CA LEU A 13 -8.46 33.61 11.62
C LEU A 13 -6.99 33.19 11.43
N ILE A 14 -6.68 32.40 10.41
CA ILE A 14 -5.30 31.95 10.09
C ILE A 14 -4.44 33.18 9.75
N ILE A 15 -4.91 34.09 8.90
CA ILE A 15 -4.20 35.32 8.55
C ILE A 15 -3.93 36.15 9.82
N THR A 16 -4.91 36.26 10.71
CA THR A 16 -4.75 37.01 11.98
C THR A 16 -3.71 36.37 12.89
N ILE A 17 -3.69 35.04 13.00
CA ILE A 17 -2.70 34.31 13.79
C ILE A 17 -1.30 34.47 13.21
N VAL A 18 -1.13 34.34 11.89
CA VAL A 18 0.18 34.52 11.22
C VAL A 18 0.68 35.93 11.39
N VAL A 19 -0.17 36.94 11.23
CA VAL A 19 0.20 38.37 11.44
C VAL A 19 0.55 38.63 12.91
N MET A 20 -0.18 38.06 13.88
CA MET A 20 0.18 38.17 15.29
C MET A 20 1.49 37.49 15.64
N LEU A 21 1.78 36.32 15.10
CA LEU A 21 3.06 35.64 15.31
C LEU A 21 4.23 36.43 14.72
N ILE A 22 4.04 37.07 13.57
CA ILE A 22 5.05 37.97 12.96
C ILE A 22 5.25 39.21 13.82
N LEU A 23 4.18 39.81 14.36
CA LEU A 23 4.26 40.99 15.22
C LEU A 23 4.93 40.68 16.57
N VAL A 24 4.68 39.50 17.15
CA VAL A 24 5.35 39.05 18.38
C VAL A 24 6.85 38.79 18.13
N ALA A 25 7.23 38.21 17.00
CA ALA A 25 8.63 38.00 16.65
C ALA A 25 9.38 39.30 16.39
N VAL A 26 8.72 40.34 15.85
CA VAL A 26 9.31 41.67 15.57
C VAL A 26 9.50 42.50 16.85
N SER A 27 8.69 42.28 17.90
CA SER A 27 8.85 43.00 19.16
C SER A 27 10.06 42.56 19.99
N VAL A 28 10.74 41.50 19.62
CA VAL A 28 11.90 40.95 20.38
C VAL A 28 13.26 41.29 19.75
N ASN A 29 13.33 41.78 18.50
CA ASN A 29 14.61 42.23 17.91
C ASN A 29 14.43 43.37 16.91
N VAL A 30 14.53 44.59 17.42
CA VAL A 30 14.54 45.83 16.64
C VAL A 30 15.91 46.07 16.00
N ILE A 31 16.42 45.20 15.22
CA ILE A 31 17.48 45.50 14.23
C ILE A 31 17.50 44.38 13.18
N ILE A 32 16.51 44.29 12.34
CA ILE A 32 16.73 43.67 11.02
C ILE A 32 15.79 44.31 10.00
N LYS A 33 16.29 45.38 9.38
CA LYS A 33 16.24 45.82 7.96
C LYS A 33 15.02 45.37 7.12
N SER A 34 14.45 46.38 6.44
CA SER A 34 13.58 46.43 5.25
C SER A 34 13.24 45.12 4.46
N ASN A 35 13.95 44.03 4.64
CA ASN A 35 13.68 42.74 3.97
C ASN A 35 12.62 41.87 4.65
N LEU A 36 12.37 42.05 5.97
CA LEU A 36 11.41 41.23 6.71
C LEU A 36 9.96 41.60 6.35
N ILE A 37 9.72 42.91 6.20
CA ILE A 37 8.40 43.44 5.79
C ILE A 37 8.10 43.01 4.36
N GLY A 38 9.07 43.13 3.44
CA GLY A 38 8.88 42.65 2.07
C GLY A 38 8.68 41.13 1.93
N THR A 39 9.29 40.35 2.83
CA THR A 39 9.04 38.88 2.87
C THR A 39 7.69 38.57 3.46
N ALA A 40 7.24 39.26 4.51
CA ALA A 40 5.91 39.10 5.09
C ALA A 40 4.81 39.52 4.10
N GLU A 41 4.97 40.64 3.41
CA GLU A 41 4.00 41.04 2.37
C GLU A 41 3.93 40.05 1.21
N LYS A 42 5.07 39.52 0.73
CA LYS A 42 5.09 38.46 -0.27
C LYS A 42 4.38 37.19 0.20
N THR A 43 4.59 36.81 1.45
CA THR A 43 3.96 35.62 2.03
C THR A 43 2.45 35.83 2.17
N VAL A 44 2.02 36.97 2.69
CA VAL A 44 0.59 37.31 2.80
C VAL A 44 -0.10 37.35 1.43
N ASN A 45 0.56 37.95 0.43
CA ASN A 45 0.01 37.97 -0.92
C ASN A 45 -0.08 36.58 -1.55
N LYS A 46 0.91 35.69 -1.35
CA LYS A 46 0.84 34.29 -1.78
C LYS A 46 -0.35 33.56 -1.18
N TYR A 47 -0.55 33.70 0.14
CA TYR A 47 -1.71 33.07 0.82
C TYR A 47 -3.04 33.65 0.37
N LYS A 48 -3.11 34.96 0.10
CA LYS A 48 -4.32 35.58 -0.40
C LYS A 48 -4.69 35.06 -1.79
N THR A 49 -3.74 34.99 -2.70
CA THR A 49 -3.94 34.45 -4.05
C THR A 49 -4.34 32.96 -3.98
N ALA A 50 -3.62 32.16 -3.18
CA ALA A 50 -3.95 30.75 -2.98
C ALA A 50 -5.36 30.55 -2.39
N SER A 51 -5.78 31.42 -1.45
CA SER A 51 -7.14 31.37 -0.89
C SER A 51 -8.22 31.74 -1.90
N GLU A 52 -7.94 32.68 -2.81
CA GLU A 52 -8.87 33.03 -3.89
C GLU A 52 -8.98 31.91 -4.92
N GLU A 53 -7.89 31.23 -5.25
CA GLU A 53 -7.85 30.05 -6.12
C GLU A 53 -8.62 28.87 -5.51
N GLU A 54 -8.39 28.57 -4.23
CA GLU A 54 -9.10 27.52 -3.48
C GLU A 54 -10.62 27.81 -3.42
N ALA A 55 -11.01 29.05 -3.14
CA ALA A 55 -12.42 29.46 -3.08
C ALA A 55 -13.14 29.29 -4.44
N ASN A 56 -12.40 29.33 -5.53
CA ASN A 56 -12.90 29.09 -6.88
C ASN A 56 -12.82 27.61 -7.30
N GLY A 57 -12.47 26.68 -6.39
CA GLY A 57 -12.30 25.26 -6.65
C GLY A 57 -11.06 24.95 -7.51
N GLY A 58 -10.10 25.87 -7.58
CA GLY A 58 -8.86 25.76 -8.35
C GLY A 58 -7.72 25.12 -7.54
N VAL A 59 -6.73 24.63 -8.29
CA VAL A 59 -5.46 24.18 -7.74
C VAL A 59 -4.64 25.41 -7.38
N ILE A 60 -4.13 25.48 -6.16
CA ILE A 60 -3.27 26.57 -5.72
C ILE A 60 -1.82 26.33 -6.14
N GLU A 61 -1.09 27.38 -6.53
CA GLU A 61 0.31 27.31 -6.88
C GLU A 61 1.16 28.20 -5.95
N ILE A 62 2.08 27.57 -5.20
CA ILE A 62 2.98 28.27 -4.27
C ILE A 62 4.41 27.82 -4.55
N ASP A 63 5.30 28.79 -4.84
CA ASP A 63 6.71 28.55 -5.15
C ASP A 63 6.95 27.56 -6.30
N GLY A 64 6.07 27.59 -7.32
CA GLY A 64 6.15 26.70 -8.48
C GLY A 64 5.63 25.28 -8.25
N LYS A 65 5.09 25.04 -7.08
CA LYS A 65 4.48 23.76 -6.69
C LYS A 65 2.96 23.89 -6.57
N LYS A 66 2.25 22.85 -6.99
CA LYS A 66 0.79 22.82 -6.99
C LYS A 66 0.25 22.04 -5.80
N TYR A 67 -0.85 22.50 -5.24
CA TYR A 67 -1.54 21.88 -4.10
C TYR A 67 -3.05 21.88 -4.33
N ASN A 68 -3.78 20.90 -3.79
CA ASN A 68 -5.24 20.87 -3.89
C ASN A 68 -5.92 21.83 -2.92
N SER A 69 -5.22 22.21 -1.82
CA SER A 69 -5.71 23.10 -0.78
C SER A 69 -4.56 23.77 -0.03
N ILE A 70 -4.86 24.81 0.73
CA ILE A 70 -3.89 25.43 1.66
C ILE A 70 -3.49 24.43 2.75
N GLU A 71 -4.40 23.56 3.19
CA GLU A 71 -4.09 22.51 4.16
C GLU A 71 -3.04 21.53 3.59
N ASP A 72 -3.15 21.14 2.33
CA ASP A 72 -2.16 20.29 1.67
C ASP A 72 -0.81 20.98 1.57
N TYR A 73 -0.77 22.28 1.26
CA TYR A 73 0.47 23.06 1.31
C TYR A 73 1.10 23.07 2.70
N MET A 74 0.31 23.34 3.75
CA MET A 74 0.77 23.35 5.13
C MET A 74 1.25 21.97 5.60
N ALA A 75 0.68 20.92 5.07
CA ALA A 75 1.09 19.53 5.32
C ALA A 75 2.26 19.06 4.43
N GLY A 76 2.77 19.91 3.53
CA GLY A 76 3.82 19.56 2.56
C GLY A 76 3.35 18.58 1.47
N LYS A 77 2.05 18.43 1.26
CA LYS A 77 1.45 17.51 0.29
C LYS A 77 1.25 18.20 -1.06
N GLU A 78 2.29 18.20 -1.88
CA GLU A 78 2.22 18.74 -3.23
C GLU A 78 1.16 17.97 -4.06
N LYS A 79 0.33 18.71 -4.83
CA LYS A 79 -0.58 18.08 -5.77
C LYS A 79 0.22 17.32 -6.82
N LEU A 80 -0.04 16.04 -6.94
CA LEU A 80 0.49 15.24 -8.03
C LEU A 80 -0.06 15.80 -9.35
N PRO A 81 0.77 15.93 -10.39
CA PRO A 81 0.30 16.39 -11.70
C PRO A 81 -0.80 15.48 -12.21
N ASP A 82 -1.84 16.06 -12.84
CA ASP A 82 -2.84 15.29 -13.55
C ASP A 82 -2.15 14.55 -14.69
N ILE A 83 -2.11 13.22 -14.59
CA ILE A 83 -1.44 12.38 -15.58
C ILE A 83 -2.42 12.17 -16.72
N LYS A 84 -2.08 12.68 -17.91
CA LYS A 84 -2.79 12.31 -19.13
C LYS A 84 -2.43 10.87 -19.51
N ALA A 85 -3.34 10.21 -20.20
CA ALA A 85 -3.04 8.88 -20.76
C ALA A 85 -1.72 8.94 -21.56
N GLY A 86 -0.76 8.09 -21.21
CA GLY A 86 0.58 8.07 -21.81
C GLY A 86 1.60 9.07 -21.22
N GLU A 87 1.20 9.94 -20.27
CA GLU A 87 2.14 10.80 -19.55
C GLU A 87 2.29 10.28 -18.10
N ARG A 88 3.49 10.35 -17.58
CA ARG A 88 3.79 9.96 -16.19
C ARG A 88 3.85 11.17 -15.29
N ALA A 89 3.50 10.99 -14.03
CA ALA A 89 3.86 11.91 -12.99
C ALA A 89 5.39 12.11 -13.00
N THR A 90 5.86 13.35 -13.11
CA THR A 90 7.28 13.65 -13.06
C THR A 90 7.85 13.34 -11.68
N ALA A 91 9.11 12.93 -11.64
CA ALA A 91 9.82 12.41 -10.47
C ALA A 91 9.97 13.36 -9.25
N ASN A 92 9.33 14.52 -9.26
CA ASN A 92 9.50 15.58 -8.25
C ASN A 92 8.37 15.66 -7.20
N SER A 93 7.42 14.74 -7.18
CA SER A 93 6.45 14.67 -6.07
C SER A 93 7.08 13.98 -4.86
N ASN A 94 6.68 14.33 -3.65
CA ASN A 94 7.10 13.66 -2.42
C ASN A 94 6.86 12.13 -2.46
N TYR A 95 6.00 11.66 -3.35
CA TYR A 95 5.65 10.25 -3.54
C TYR A 95 6.13 9.67 -4.87
N LYS A 96 7.13 10.26 -5.51
CA LYS A 96 7.77 9.74 -6.74
C LYS A 96 6.80 9.24 -7.81
N GLY A 97 5.68 9.91 -7.98
CA GLY A 97 4.64 9.55 -8.94
C GLY A 97 3.58 8.56 -8.44
N ALA A 98 3.67 8.06 -7.21
CA ALA A 98 2.59 7.27 -6.64
C ALA A 98 1.29 8.09 -6.54
N VAL A 99 0.16 7.50 -6.90
CA VAL A 99 -1.16 8.13 -6.83
C VAL A 99 -1.88 7.63 -5.59
N ILE A 100 -2.41 8.54 -4.78
CA ILE A 100 -3.21 8.18 -3.62
C ILE A 100 -4.69 8.17 -4.04
N PRO A 101 -5.32 6.99 -4.11
CA PRO A 101 -6.71 6.89 -4.55
C PRO A 101 -7.66 7.54 -3.53
N LYS A 102 -8.82 8.01 -4.00
CA LYS A 102 -9.92 8.43 -3.11
C LYS A 102 -10.22 7.33 -2.10
N GLY A 103 -10.51 7.71 -0.85
CA GLY A 103 -10.80 6.77 0.24
C GLY A 103 -9.55 6.22 0.94
N PHE A 104 -8.35 6.65 0.51
CA PHE A 104 -7.10 6.27 1.15
C PHE A 104 -6.33 7.50 1.65
N THR A 105 -5.54 7.29 2.68
CA THR A 105 -4.68 8.31 3.29
C THR A 105 -3.27 7.76 3.42
N VAL A 106 -2.25 8.57 3.12
CA VAL A 106 -0.85 8.21 3.36
C VAL A 106 -0.60 8.07 4.86
N SER A 107 0.25 7.12 5.23
CA SER A 107 0.68 6.93 6.62
C SER A 107 1.19 8.24 7.26
N GLY A 108 0.85 8.45 8.52
CA GLY A 108 1.46 9.50 9.35
C GLY A 108 2.83 9.12 9.92
N ILE A 109 3.33 7.91 9.64
CA ILE A 109 4.62 7.41 10.10
C ILE A 109 5.68 7.77 9.06
N SER A 110 6.72 8.52 9.44
CA SER A 110 7.72 9.05 8.50
C SER A 110 8.45 7.99 7.66
N THR A 111 8.70 6.81 8.24
CA THR A 111 9.37 5.69 7.53
C THR A 111 8.47 4.99 6.51
N GLU A 112 7.18 5.32 6.48
CA GLU A 112 6.17 4.75 5.60
C GLU A 112 5.74 5.71 4.47
N GLN A 113 6.41 6.87 4.33
CA GLN A 113 6.03 7.95 3.41
C GLN A 113 6.92 8.04 2.15
N ASP A 114 7.91 7.19 2.00
CA ASP A 114 8.84 7.18 0.87
C ASP A 114 8.60 5.94 0.00
N VAL A 115 8.49 6.14 -1.32
CA VAL A 115 8.29 5.04 -2.29
C VAL A 115 9.46 4.06 -2.28
N ASP A 116 10.72 4.51 -2.18
CA ASP A 116 11.86 3.60 -2.19
C ASP A 116 11.92 2.68 -0.96
N ASN A 117 11.31 3.13 0.13
CA ASN A 117 11.23 2.39 1.39
C ASN A 117 9.86 1.71 1.59
N GLY A 118 8.96 1.80 0.60
CA GLY A 118 7.60 1.25 0.67
C GLY A 118 6.60 2.27 1.22
N LEU A 119 6.09 3.13 0.33
CA LEU A 119 5.01 4.06 0.65
C LEU A 119 3.74 3.32 1.05
N VAL A 120 3.22 3.59 2.25
CA VAL A 120 2.03 2.93 2.79
C VAL A 120 0.82 3.86 2.76
N ILE A 121 -0.31 3.34 2.29
CA ILE A 121 -1.62 4.00 2.39
C ILE A 121 -2.58 3.15 3.23
N TYR A 122 -3.55 3.82 3.85
CA TYR A 122 -4.57 3.25 4.74
C TYR A 122 -5.97 3.62 4.26
N ASP A 123 -6.93 2.70 4.35
CA ASP A 123 -8.34 2.92 4.02
C ASP A 123 -9.11 3.65 5.15
N ILE A 124 -8.55 4.77 5.60
CA ILE A 124 -9.13 5.56 6.68
C ILE A 124 -10.34 6.33 6.14
N PRO A 125 -11.53 6.16 6.75
CA PRO A 125 -12.72 6.89 6.31
C PRO A 125 -12.52 8.40 6.35
N GLU A 126 -13.07 9.12 5.37
CA GLU A 126 -13.05 10.57 5.30
C GLU A 126 -13.56 11.21 6.60
N GLY A 127 -12.90 12.27 7.06
CA GLY A 127 -13.21 12.95 8.32
C GLY A 127 -12.69 12.24 9.57
N THR A 128 -12.03 11.08 9.44
CA THR A 128 -11.39 10.38 10.55
C THR A 128 -9.95 10.86 10.73
N THR A 129 -9.58 11.27 11.94
CA THR A 129 -8.19 11.58 12.30
C THR A 129 -7.60 10.41 13.08
N PRO A 130 -6.67 9.64 12.50
CA PRO A 130 -6.02 8.55 13.20
C PRO A 130 -5.03 9.08 14.24
N ASP A 131 -4.86 8.32 15.31
CA ASP A 131 -3.85 8.61 16.33
C ASP A 131 -2.50 8.02 15.95
N TRP A 132 -1.70 8.78 15.21
CA TRP A 132 -0.36 8.36 14.80
C TRP A 132 0.66 8.35 15.95
N SER A 133 0.33 8.84 17.14
CA SER A 133 1.17 8.66 18.31
C SER A 133 1.08 7.24 18.88
N ASN A 134 0.03 6.48 18.48
CA ASN A 134 -0.15 5.06 18.78
C ASN A 134 -0.33 4.28 17.46
N PRO A 135 0.76 4.04 16.70
CA PRO A 135 0.69 3.44 15.36
C PRO A 135 0.06 2.04 15.34
N ASP A 136 0.26 1.24 16.38
CA ASP A 136 -0.29 -0.11 16.43
C ASP A 136 -1.81 -0.11 16.46
N SER A 137 -2.42 0.88 17.11
CA SER A 137 -3.88 1.04 17.11
C SER A 137 -4.43 1.37 15.71
N VAL A 138 -3.65 2.04 14.88
CA VAL A 138 -4.00 2.35 13.49
C VAL A 138 -3.78 1.12 12.60
N LYS A 139 -2.63 0.46 12.73
CA LYS A 139 -2.23 -0.72 11.94
C LYS A 139 -3.16 -1.92 12.13
N THR A 140 -3.70 -2.10 13.33
CA THR A 140 -4.62 -3.20 13.65
C THR A 140 -6.08 -2.91 13.25
N LYS A 141 -6.39 -1.69 12.82
CA LYS A 141 -7.77 -1.23 12.56
C LYS A 141 -8.07 -1.01 11.08
N TYR A 142 -7.13 -0.48 10.30
CA TYR A 142 -7.34 -0.09 8.91
C TYR A 142 -6.56 -0.96 7.96
N ASN A 143 -7.11 -1.23 6.78
CA ASN A 143 -6.40 -1.97 5.73
C ASN A 143 -5.24 -1.12 5.19
N GLN A 144 -4.14 -1.77 4.86
CA GLN A 144 -2.89 -1.13 4.49
C GLN A 144 -2.35 -1.69 3.19
N PHE A 145 -1.85 -0.81 2.33
CA PHE A 145 -1.31 -1.18 1.03
C PHE A 145 0.00 -0.42 0.78
N VAL A 146 0.91 -1.08 0.07
CA VAL A 146 2.22 -0.54 -0.29
C VAL A 146 2.29 -0.31 -1.79
N TRP A 147 2.80 0.84 -2.21
CA TRP A 147 3.02 1.17 -3.61
C TRP A 147 4.19 0.39 -4.19
N ILE A 148 3.95 -0.30 -5.29
CA ILE A 148 4.97 -0.98 -6.09
C ILE A 148 5.19 -0.17 -7.36
N PRO A 149 6.36 0.49 -7.51
CA PRO A 149 6.68 1.22 -8.73
C PRO A 149 6.97 0.26 -9.87
N VAL A 150 6.46 0.58 -11.06
CA VAL A 150 6.73 -0.14 -12.31
C VAL A 150 7.28 0.85 -13.31
N GLU A 151 8.45 0.58 -13.87
CA GLU A 151 9.02 1.40 -14.94
C GLU A 151 8.15 1.25 -16.19
N VAL A 152 7.67 2.37 -16.76
CA VAL A 152 7.00 2.40 -18.06
C VAL A 152 7.88 3.19 -19.02
N LYS A 153 8.25 2.61 -20.12
CA LYS A 153 9.11 3.20 -21.16
C LYS A 153 8.27 3.90 -22.22
N SER A 154 8.91 4.78 -23.00
CA SER A 154 8.25 5.45 -24.12
C SER A 154 7.81 4.50 -25.25
N SER A 155 8.36 3.29 -25.26
CA SER A 155 8.00 2.22 -26.19
C SER A 155 6.80 1.39 -25.74
N ASP A 156 6.38 1.51 -24.48
CA ASP A 156 5.29 0.72 -23.92
C ASP A 156 3.93 1.29 -24.36
N THR A 157 2.91 0.46 -24.28
CA THR A 157 1.52 0.79 -24.59
C THR A 157 0.62 0.47 -23.40
N GLU A 158 -0.62 0.93 -23.44
CA GLU A 158 -1.61 0.62 -22.39
C GLU A 158 -1.94 -0.88 -22.28
N ASP A 159 -1.64 -1.65 -23.31
CA ASP A 159 -1.87 -3.10 -23.34
C ASP A 159 -0.60 -3.92 -23.05
N SER A 160 0.58 -3.28 -23.03
CA SER A 160 1.86 -3.98 -22.85
C SER A 160 2.94 -3.10 -22.25
N ILE A 161 3.47 -3.52 -21.11
CA ILE A 161 4.53 -2.84 -20.37
C ILE A 161 5.72 -3.79 -20.23
N ALA A 162 6.84 -3.42 -20.84
CA ALA A 162 8.02 -4.28 -20.95
C ALA A 162 8.63 -4.69 -19.59
N SER A 163 8.44 -3.92 -18.55
CA SER A 163 8.94 -4.20 -17.19
C SER A 163 7.94 -4.95 -16.31
N PHE A 164 6.66 -5.06 -16.74
CA PHE A 164 5.61 -5.74 -15.99
C PHE A 164 5.32 -7.10 -16.63
N TYR A 165 6.00 -8.12 -16.15
CA TYR A 165 5.93 -9.47 -16.72
C TYR A 165 6.19 -10.53 -15.64
N ARG A 166 5.73 -11.74 -15.89
CA ARG A 166 6.08 -12.93 -15.12
C ARG A 166 7.49 -13.38 -15.44
N SER A 167 8.28 -13.73 -14.44
CA SER A 167 9.70 -14.07 -14.60
C SER A 167 10.11 -15.31 -13.79
N GLU A 168 11.19 -15.90 -14.19
CA GLU A 168 11.96 -16.78 -13.33
C GLU A 168 13.01 -15.98 -12.56
N TRP A 169 13.50 -16.58 -11.49
CA TRP A 169 14.48 -15.97 -10.61
C TRP A 169 15.73 -16.82 -10.52
N THR A 170 16.89 -16.20 -10.62
CA THR A 170 18.19 -16.84 -10.39
C THR A 170 18.84 -16.29 -9.14
N THR A 171 19.62 -17.12 -8.45
CA THR A 171 20.29 -16.74 -7.20
C THR A 171 21.37 -15.70 -7.46
N ASN A 172 21.29 -14.58 -6.73
CA ASN A 172 22.34 -13.57 -6.64
C ASN A 172 22.38 -13.04 -5.20
N ALA A 173 23.39 -13.43 -4.44
CA ALA A 173 23.51 -13.09 -3.03
C ALA A 173 23.70 -11.58 -2.76
N SER A 174 24.22 -10.81 -3.73
CA SER A 174 24.45 -9.37 -3.55
C SER A 174 23.19 -8.53 -3.77
N THR A 175 22.22 -9.03 -4.53
CA THR A 175 20.98 -8.33 -4.90
C THR A 175 19.72 -9.02 -4.36
N GLY A 176 19.86 -10.17 -3.71
CA GLY A 176 18.74 -11.00 -3.26
C GLY A 176 18.07 -11.84 -4.36
N GLY A 177 18.55 -11.75 -5.59
CA GLY A 177 18.05 -12.50 -6.76
C GLY A 177 18.05 -11.65 -8.03
N GLU A 178 18.01 -12.30 -9.17
CA GLU A 178 17.90 -11.64 -10.49
C GLU A 178 16.71 -12.20 -11.26
N ARG A 179 15.92 -11.28 -11.83
CA ARG A 179 14.83 -11.63 -12.76
C ARG A 179 15.39 -12.05 -14.10
N THR A 180 14.82 -13.10 -14.67
CA THR A 180 15.13 -13.53 -16.02
C THR A 180 13.91 -13.33 -16.92
N THR A 181 14.14 -13.12 -18.22
CA THR A 181 13.07 -12.92 -19.20
C THR A 181 12.46 -14.23 -19.72
N GLY A 182 12.97 -15.37 -19.28
CA GLY A 182 12.46 -16.68 -19.63
C GLY A 182 11.45 -17.14 -18.58
N LEU A 183 10.17 -17.20 -18.95
CA LEU A 183 9.17 -17.83 -18.12
C LEU A 183 9.11 -19.33 -18.39
N SER A 184 8.95 -20.14 -17.35
CA SER A 184 8.42 -21.50 -17.51
C SER A 184 7.04 -21.44 -18.16
N THR A 185 6.84 -22.22 -19.21
CA THR A 185 5.54 -22.34 -19.90
C THR A 185 4.46 -23.00 -19.03
N ASP A 186 4.82 -23.37 -17.81
CA ASP A 186 3.93 -24.08 -16.89
C ASP A 186 2.92 -23.14 -16.21
N TYR A 187 3.19 -21.83 -16.21
CA TYR A 187 2.32 -20.81 -15.60
C TYR A 187 1.63 -19.98 -16.66
N THR A 188 0.32 -19.92 -16.59
CA THR A 188 -0.51 -19.18 -17.56
C THR A 188 -1.45 -18.25 -16.83
N GLU A 189 -1.34 -16.95 -17.12
CA GLU A 189 -2.36 -15.98 -16.69
C GLU A 189 -3.64 -16.19 -17.52
N PRO A 190 -4.80 -15.95 -16.93
CA PRO A 190 -6.07 -15.91 -17.64
C PRO A 190 -6.02 -14.85 -18.75
N ASP A 191 -6.32 -15.22 -19.95
CA ASP A 191 -6.47 -14.31 -21.08
C ASP A 191 -7.80 -14.53 -21.84
N SER A 192 -8.19 -13.55 -22.66
CA SER A 192 -9.44 -13.59 -23.43
C SER A 192 -9.49 -14.73 -24.47
N THR A 193 -8.36 -15.39 -24.74
CA THR A 193 -8.29 -16.52 -25.70
C THR A 193 -8.40 -17.87 -24.99
N ASN A 194 -8.25 -17.89 -23.65
CA ASN A 194 -8.32 -19.09 -22.85
C ASN A 194 -9.74 -19.27 -22.25
N ASP A 195 -10.60 -19.91 -23.04
CA ASP A 195 -12.04 -20.05 -22.81
C ASP A 195 -12.43 -20.68 -21.45
N THR A 196 -11.50 -21.34 -20.78
CA THR A 196 -11.73 -22.00 -19.48
C THR A 196 -11.62 -21.03 -18.31
N VAL A 197 -10.86 -19.95 -18.45
CA VAL A 197 -10.53 -19.00 -17.37
C VAL A 197 -11.23 -17.65 -17.58
N ASP A 198 -11.53 -17.27 -18.81
CA ASP A 198 -12.17 -15.99 -19.17
C ASP A 198 -13.59 -15.80 -18.60
N LYS A 199 -14.25 -16.88 -18.24
CA LYS A 199 -15.60 -16.82 -17.60
C LYS A 199 -15.61 -16.16 -16.23
N THR A 200 -14.46 -15.80 -15.69
CA THR A 200 -14.32 -15.21 -14.34
C THR A 200 -14.16 -13.69 -14.35
N GLY A 201 -13.94 -13.07 -15.51
CA GLY A 201 -13.62 -11.64 -15.65
C GLY A 201 -12.18 -11.28 -15.18
N ILE A 202 -11.32 -12.26 -14.90
CA ILE A 202 -9.94 -12.02 -14.45
C ILE A 202 -9.11 -11.42 -15.58
N ALA A 203 -9.29 -11.88 -16.82
CA ALA A 203 -8.57 -11.37 -17.99
C ALA A 203 -8.84 -9.86 -18.19
N ASP A 204 -10.10 -9.43 -18.03
CA ASP A 204 -10.47 -8.01 -18.08
C ASP A 204 -9.81 -7.24 -16.94
N GLN A 205 -9.76 -7.80 -15.73
CA GLN A 205 -9.10 -7.17 -14.58
C GLN A 205 -7.59 -7.00 -14.79
N ILE A 206 -6.91 -8.00 -15.37
CA ILE A 206 -5.49 -7.93 -15.72
C ILE A 206 -5.26 -6.83 -16.77
N THR A 207 -6.12 -6.74 -17.77
CA THR A 207 -6.08 -5.68 -18.79
C THR A 207 -6.23 -4.30 -18.14
N GLU A 208 -7.21 -4.11 -17.27
CA GLU A 208 -7.42 -2.83 -16.58
C GLU A 208 -6.26 -2.51 -15.61
N LEU A 209 -5.67 -3.51 -14.95
CA LEU A 209 -4.47 -3.34 -14.14
C LEU A 209 -3.29 -2.84 -15.00
N THR A 210 -3.06 -3.45 -16.18
CA THR A 210 -1.99 -3.05 -17.09
C THR A 210 -2.17 -1.60 -17.57
N LYS A 211 -3.39 -1.21 -17.97
CA LYS A 211 -3.73 0.18 -18.31
C LYS A 211 -3.51 1.15 -17.13
N SER A 212 -3.88 0.73 -15.93
CA SER A 212 -3.66 1.51 -14.71
C SER A 212 -2.16 1.71 -14.44
N ILE A 213 -1.36 0.65 -14.55
CA ILE A 213 0.09 0.73 -14.41
C ILE A 213 0.71 1.63 -15.49
N TYR A 214 0.30 1.48 -16.76
CA TYR A 214 0.75 2.34 -17.84
C TYR A 214 0.48 3.83 -17.54
N LYS A 215 -0.71 4.12 -17.01
CA LYS A 215 -1.13 5.47 -16.66
C LYS A 215 -0.38 6.03 -15.44
N TYR A 216 -0.22 5.25 -14.38
CA TYR A 216 0.23 5.73 -13.08
C TYR A 216 1.66 5.31 -12.71
N GLY A 217 2.27 4.36 -13.40
CA GLY A 217 3.63 3.89 -13.16
C GLY A 217 3.78 2.98 -11.96
N GLY A 218 2.74 2.27 -11.56
CA GLY A 218 2.76 1.31 -10.47
C GLY A 218 1.38 0.88 -10.02
N PHE A 219 1.34 0.11 -8.95
CA PHE A 219 0.12 -0.42 -8.34
C PHE A 219 0.31 -0.59 -6.82
N TYR A 220 -0.75 -0.86 -6.11
CA TYR A 220 -0.71 -1.18 -4.69
C TYR A 220 -0.85 -2.66 -4.44
N ILE A 221 -0.08 -3.19 -3.48
CA ILE A 221 -0.22 -4.55 -2.96
C ILE A 221 -0.53 -4.51 -1.46
N GLY A 222 -1.14 -5.55 -0.92
CA GLY A 222 -1.36 -5.67 0.53
C GLY A 222 -0.05 -5.56 1.31
N ARG A 223 -0.03 -4.76 2.38
CA ARG A 223 1.11 -4.66 3.29
C ARG A 223 1.37 -5.96 4.02
N TYR A 224 0.32 -6.69 4.30
CA TYR A 224 0.28 -7.99 4.97
C TYR A 224 -0.42 -9.00 4.07
N GLU A 225 -0.15 -10.28 4.30
CA GLU A 225 -1.03 -11.33 3.79
C GLU A 225 -2.49 -11.11 4.23
N ALA A 226 -3.43 -11.73 3.54
CA ALA A 226 -4.84 -11.64 3.89
C ALA A 226 -5.08 -12.16 5.32
N GLY A 227 -5.76 -11.36 6.13
CA GLY A 227 -6.03 -11.65 7.54
C GLY A 227 -7.52 -11.84 7.83
N SER A 228 -7.81 -12.61 8.87
CA SER A 228 -9.14 -12.79 9.44
C SER A 228 -9.21 -12.22 10.85
N THR A 229 -10.34 -11.64 11.21
CA THR A 229 -10.60 -11.22 12.59
C THR A 229 -10.94 -12.38 13.53
N LYS A 230 -11.14 -13.57 12.96
CA LYS A 230 -11.43 -14.81 13.68
C LYS A 230 -10.43 -15.88 13.28
N GLU A 231 -10.09 -16.74 14.23
CA GLU A 231 -9.30 -17.93 13.97
C GLU A 231 -9.99 -18.82 12.93
N ARG A 232 -9.24 -19.29 11.94
CA ARG A 232 -9.75 -20.13 10.85
C ARG A 232 -9.22 -21.54 10.99
N THR A 233 -10.13 -22.46 11.22
CA THR A 233 -9.84 -23.89 11.46
C THR A 233 -10.39 -24.82 10.38
N SER A 234 -11.12 -24.27 9.40
CA SER A 234 -11.74 -25.06 8.32
C SER A 234 -11.99 -24.21 7.07
N SER A 235 -12.25 -24.90 5.96
CA SER A 235 -12.57 -24.28 4.66
C SER A 235 -14.06 -23.92 4.49
N SER A 236 -14.85 -23.91 5.55
CA SER A 236 -16.31 -23.65 5.47
C SER A 236 -16.65 -22.18 5.18
N LEU A 237 -15.74 -21.25 5.45
CA LEU A 237 -15.97 -19.81 5.34
C LEU A 237 -15.26 -19.22 4.10
N GLN A 238 -15.77 -19.55 2.90
CA GLN A 238 -15.16 -19.12 1.63
C GLN A 238 -15.59 -17.73 1.16
N THR A 239 -16.59 -17.12 1.80
CA THR A 239 -17.14 -15.81 1.46
C THR A 239 -17.04 -14.80 2.60
N GLU A 240 -16.47 -15.18 3.75
CA GLU A 240 -16.26 -14.26 4.87
C GLU A 240 -15.21 -13.21 4.48
N PRO A 241 -15.49 -11.91 4.65
CA PRO A 241 -14.53 -10.85 4.28
C PRO A 241 -13.19 -11.04 5.00
N PHE A 242 -12.09 -10.75 4.28
CA PHE A 242 -10.77 -10.64 4.87
C PHE A 242 -10.37 -9.17 5.07
N VAL A 243 -9.28 -8.95 5.80
CA VAL A 243 -8.68 -7.64 6.03
C VAL A 243 -7.18 -7.69 5.73
N VAL A 244 -6.59 -6.53 5.45
CA VAL A 244 -5.13 -6.36 5.24
C VAL A 244 -4.60 -5.50 6.39
N GLN A 245 -4.55 -6.09 7.58
CA GLN A 245 -4.26 -5.40 8.84
C GLN A 245 -3.23 -6.17 9.64
N GLN A 246 -2.51 -5.47 10.52
CA GLN A 246 -1.59 -6.10 11.46
C GLN A 246 -2.33 -6.91 12.52
N ASP A 247 -1.69 -7.98 13.02
CA ASP A 247 -2.17 -8.83 14.12
C ASP A 247 -3.54 -9.46 13.85
N LYS A 248 -3.71 -10.00 12.65
CA LYS A 248 -4.88 -10.81 12.27
C LYS A 248 -4.46 -12.26 12.07
N TYR A 249 -5.40 -13.17 12.26
CA TYR A 249 -5.17 -14.58 11.91
C TYR A 249 -5.00 -14.71 10.40
N PRO A 250 -3.97 -15.42 9.89
CA PRO A 250 -3.83 -15.64 8.45
C PRO A 250 -5.12 -16.22 7.85
N TYR A 251 -5.51 -15.73 6.68
CA TYR A 251 -6.72 -16.19 5.99
C TYR A 251 -6.46 -17.53 5.28
N ASN A 252 -6.16 -18.55 6.05
CA ASN A 252 -5.90 -19.91 5.60
C ASN A 252 -7.19 -20.66 5.22
N TYR A 253 -7.07 -21.92 4.74
CA TYR A 253 -8.19 -22.78 4.33
C TYR A 253 -9.12 -22.13 3.29
N VAL A 254 -8.61 -21.25 2.44
CA VAL A 254 -9.33 -20.62 1.35
C VAL A 254 -9.02 -21.33 0.04
N LYS A 255 -10.04 -21.57 -0.78
CA LYS A 255 -9.89 -22.06 -2.15
C LYS A 255 -9.54 -20.89 -3.07
N TRP A 256 -8.94 -21.15 -4.22
CA TRP A 256 -8.78 -20.17 -5.27
C TRP A 256 -10.12 -19.58 -5.74
N GLY A 257 -11.05 -20.46 -6.08
CA GLY A 257 -12.44 -20.18 -6.44
C GLY A 257 -13.27 -21.43 -6.17
N LYS A 258 -14.54 -21.41 -6.48
CA LYS A 258 -15.39 -22.60 -6.42
C LYS A 258 -14.99 -23.62 -7.48
N SER A 259 -14.62 -23.11 -8.66
CA SER A 259 -13.96 -23.83 -9.75
C SER A 259 -13.26 -22.83 -10.66
N MET A 260 -12.49 -23.27 -11.65
CA MET A 260 -11.86 -22.41 -12.64
C MET A 260 -12.87 -21.58 -13.47
N SER A 261 -14.11 -22.02 -13.57
CA SER A 261 -15.19 -21.31 -14.28
C SER A 261 -16.24 -20.68 -13.36
N ASP A 262 -16.07 -20.78 -12.03
CA ASP A 262 -17.00 -20.24 -11.05
C ASP A 262 -16.21 -19.69 -9.85
N VAL A 263 -16.12 -18.39 -9.77
CA VAL A 263 -15.45 -17.63 -8.69
C VAL A 263 -16.43 -16.95 -7.76
N SER A 264 -17.59 -17.53 -7.54
CA SER A 264 -18.59 -17.00 -6.59
C SER A 264 -18.20 -17.16 -5.12
N GLU A 265 -17.08 -17.80 -4.84
CA GLU A 265 -16.46 -17.98 -3.52
C GLU A 265 -14.93 -18.08 -3.66
N GLY A 266 -14.20 -18.05 -2.56
CA GLY A 266 -12.76 -18.25 -2.53
C GLY A 266 -11.94 -16.96 -2.72
N ALA A 267 -10.64 -17.12 -2.95
CA ALA A 267 -9.68 -16.01 -2.98
C ALA A 267 -9.99 -14.96 -4.04
N VAL A 268 -10.35 -15.37 -5.26
CA VAL A 268 -10.75 -14.45 -6.34
C VAL A 268 -11.97 -13.63 -5.94
N TYR A 269 -13.03 -14.29 -5.46
CA TYR A 269 -14.24 -13.62 -5.01
C TYR A 269 -13.94 -12.59 -3.90
N LEU A 270 -13.21 -13.02 -2.89
CA LEU A 270 -12.89 -12.19 -1.73
C LEU A 270 -12.04 -10.97 -2.11
N SER A 271 -11.03 -11.18 -2.96
CA SER A 271 -10.17 -10.09 -3.43
C SER A 271 -10.95 -9.06 -4.24
N ASN A 272 -11.86 -9.50 -5.13
CA ASN A 272 -12.70 -8.61 -5.93
C ASN A 272 -13.70 -7.81 -5.08
N ASN A 273 -14.08 -8.31 -3.92
CA ASN A 273 -15.07 -7.67 -3.06
C ASN A 273 -14.47 -6.78 -1.97
N LEU A 274 -13.16 -6.80 -1.74
CA LEU A 274 -12.54 -5.92 -0.74
C LEU A 274 -12.76 -4.44 -1.11
N TYR A 275 -12.51 -4.07 -2.38
CA TYR A 275 -12.86 -2.78 -2.97
C TYR A 275 -13.52 -3.02 -4.33
N ALA A 276 -14.78 -3.41 -4.31
CA ALA A 276 -15.53 -3.67 -5.54
C ALA A 276 -15.70 -2.39 -6.36
N SER A 277 -15.65 -2.49 -7.69
CA SER A 277 -15.84 -1.36 -8.62
C SER A 277 -17.17 -0.61 -8.44
N THR A 278 -18.16 -1.26 -7.82
CA THR A 278 -19.44 -0.65 -7.46
C THR A 278 -19.38 0.20 -6.19
N ASN A 279 -18.31 0.12 -5.41
CA ASN A 279 -18.12 0.90 -4.19
C ASN A 279 -17.46 2.25 -4.50
N THR A 280 -18.29 3.27 -4.73
CA THR A 280 -17.86 4.64 -5.10
C THR A 280 -17.16 5.41 -3.98
N ASN A 281 -17.06 4.86 -2.77
CA ASN A 281 -16.28 5.46 -1.69
C ASN A 281 -14.77 5.39 -1.94
N TYR A 282 -14.34 4.44 -2.75
CA TYR A 282 -12.93 4.24 -3.09
C TYR A 282 -12.66 4.56 -4.56
N GLY A 283 -11.53 5.18 -4.83
CA GLY A 283 -11.02 5.46 -6.19
C GLY A 283 -10.10 4.35 -6.70
N ALA A 284 -10.17 3.17 -6.11
CA ALA A 284 -9.41 1.99 -6.49
C ALA A 284 -10.32 0.75 -6.49
N THR A 285 -9.95 -0.24 -7.29
CA THR A 285 -10.55 -1.58 -7.27
C THR A 285 -9.51 -2.60 -6.83
N SER A 286 -9.97 -3.68 -6.21
CA SER A 286 -9.11 -4.78 -5.77
C SER A 286 -9.32 -6.03 -6.61
N MET A 287 -8.27 -6.84 -6.72
CA MET A 287 -8.27 -8.13 -7.38
C MET A 287 -7.26 -9.07 -6.72
N LEU A 288 -7.31 -10.35 -7.07
CA LEU A 288 -6.27 -11.29 -6.66
C LEU A 288 -4.94 -10.91 -7.33
N CYS A 289 -3.82 -11.11 -6.63
CA CYS A 289 -2.49 -10.81 -7.13
C CYS A 289 -2.20 -11.59 -8.41
N THR A 290 -1.71 -10.94 -9.46
CA THR A 290 -1.24 -11.60 -10.68
C THR A 290 0.19 -12.08 -10.51
N GLY A 291 0.64 -13.06 -11.32
CA GLY A 291 2.03 -13.49 -11.30
C GLY A 291 3.01 -12.36 -11.63
N ALA A 292 2.66 -11.49 -12.59
CA ALA A 292 3.46 -10.31 -12.93
C ALA A 292 3.51 -9.28 -11.78
N SER A 293 2.41 -9.11 -11.04
CA SER A 293 2.37 -8.25 -9.85
C SER A 293 3.24 -8.83 -8.73
N TRP A 294 3.16 -10.14 -8.53
CA TRP A 294 3.99 -10.86 -7.56
C TRP A 294 5.48 -10.67 -7.86
N ASP A 295 5.91 -10.92 -9.09
CA ASP A 295 7.31 -10.76 -9.49
C ASP A 295 7.78 -9.30 -9.43
N SER A 296 6.91 -8.35 -9.73
CA SER A 296 7.22 -6.92 -9.59
C SER A 296 7.39 -6.52 -8.12
N MET A 297 6.59 -7.08 -7.23
CA MET A 297 6.74 -6.92 -5.78
C MET A 297 8.06 -7.56 -5.31
N LEU A 298 8.37 -8.78 -5.72
CA LEU A 298 9.63 -9.44 -5.36
C LEU A 298 10.84 -8.62 -5.82
N ASP A 299 10.80 -8.07 -7.05
CA ASP A 299 11.86 -7.20 -7.57
C ASP A 299 12.03 -5.92 -6.74
N PHE A 300 10.93 -5.38 -6.22
CA PHE A 300 10.93 -4.20 -5.37
C PHE A 300 11.51 -4.48 -3.99
N ILE A 301 11.13 -5.60 -3.33
CA ILE A 301 11.52 -5.88 -1.93
C ILE A 301 12.88 -6.54 -1.77
N LYS A 302 13.42 -7.15 -2.82
CA LYS A 302 14.69 -7.89 -2.74
C LYS A 302 15.88 -7.00 -2.40
N ASP A 303 16.76 -7.51 -1.59
CA ASP A 303 18.11 -7.00 -1.32
C ASP A 303 19.01 -8.11 -0.78
N SER A 304 20.23 -7.80 -0.39
CA SER A 304 21.18 -8.80 0.14
C SER A 304 20.71 -9.50 1.42
N SER A 305 19.74 -8.93 2.13
CA SER A 305 19.18 -9.50 3.37
C SER A 305 17.84 -10.19 3.14
N HIS A 306 17.15 -9.85 2.05
CA HIS A 306 15.83 -10.36 1.68
C HIS A 306 15.92 -11.07 0.32
N SER A 307 16.50 -12.27 0.31
CA SER A 307 16.61 -13.08 -0.90
C SER A 307 15.23 -13.61 -1.30
N VAL A 308 14.87 -13.39 -2.58
CA VAL A 308 13.62 -13.93 -3.17
C VAL A 308 13.79 -15.33 -3.75
N THR A 309 15.04 -15.84 -3.78
CA THR A 309 15.35 -17.22 -4.19
C THR A 309 15.61 -18.15 -2.99
N ASP A 310 15.80 -17.59 -1.80
CA ASP A 310 15.91 -18.31 -0.52
C ASP A 310 15.34 -17.47 0.62
N GLY A 311 14.07 -17.70 0.93
CA GLY A 311 13.36 -16.98 2.00
C GLY A 311 13.67 -17.49 3.40
N THR A 312 14.46 -18.59 3.59
CA THR A 312 14.70 -19.19 4.92
C THR A 312 15.47 -18.28 5.86
N THR A 313 16.27 -17.36 5.31
CA THR A 313 17.07 -16.41 6.07
C THR A 313 16.25 -15.29 6.73
N TRP A 314 15.10 -14.95 6.18
CA TRP A 314 14.28 -13.83 6.64
C TRP A 314 12.79 -14.17 6.83
N GLY A 315 12.30 -15.25 6.23
CA GLY A 315 10.90 -15.66 6.28
C GLY A 315 10.55 -16.59 7.45
N ASN A 316 9.26 -16.95 7.53
CA ASN A 316 8.73 -17.87 8.51
C ASN A 316 8.52 -19.27 7.89
N TYR A 317 9.59 -20.06 7.79
CA TYR A 317 9.57 -21.45 7.36
C TYR A 317 9.94 -22.39 8.51
N GLY A 318 9.62 -23.67 8.40
CA GLY A 318 9.98 -24.66 9.40
C GLY A 318 11.51 -24.74 9.64
N ASP A 319 12.28 -24.62 8.57
CA ASP A 319 13.75 -24.68 8.55
C ASP A 319 14.45 -23.31 8.67
N SER A 320 13.68 -22.21 8.76
CA SER A 320 14.26 -20.90 9.07
C SER A 320 15.08 -20.94 10.34
N GLU A 321 16.19 -20.20 10.36
CA GLU A 321 17.03 -20.05 11.54
C GLU A 321 16.22 -19.57 12.76
N THR A 322 16.75 -19.87 13.96
CA THR A 322 16.11 -19.44 15.22
C THR A 322 16.03 -17.93 15.29
N TYR A 323 14.84 -17.42 15.63
CA TYR A 323 14.59 -15.99 15.83
C TYR A 323 13.51 -15.75 16.88
N THR A 324 13.40 -14.51 17.33
CA THR A 324 12.45 -14.12 18.37
C THR A 324 11.25 -13.39 17.76
N ILE A 325 10.06 -13.77 18.19
CA ILE A 325 8.79 -13.10 17.89
C ILE A 325 8.39 -12.31 19.13
N ASN A 326 8.08 -11.05 18.97
CA ASN A 326 7.86 -10.12 20.08
C ASN A 326 6.47 -9.47 20.10
N ARG A 327 5.58 -9.86 19.19
CA ARG A 327 4.19 -9.37 19.15
C ARG A 327 3.25 -10.37 18.46
N GLY A 328 1.95 -10.09 18.57
CA GLY A 328 0.92 -10.89 17.92
C GLY A 328 0.68 -12.23 18.58
N LYS A 329 0.32 -13.21 17.77
CA LYS A 329 0.02 -14.58 18.19
C LYS A 329 0.74 -15.58 17.30
N TYR A 330 0.91 -16.78 17.83
CA TYR A 330 1.48 -17.91 17.10
C TYR A 330 0.65 -19.19 17.34
N ALA A 331 0.65 -20.10 16.38
CA ALA A 331 0.13 -21.44 16.52
C ALA A 331 1.18 -22.45 16.02
N VAL A 332 1.38 -23.54 16.75
CA VAL A 332 2.33 -24.60 16.36
C VAL A 332 1.63 -25.52 15.36
N TYR A 333 2.32 -25.80 14.26
CA TYR A 333 1.84 -26.80 13.29
C TYR A 333 2.54 -28.13 13.55
N ASN A 334 1.76 -29.13 13.89
CA ASN A 334 2.25 -30.49 14.10
C ASN A 334 2.28 -31.24 12.77
N THR A 335 3.49 -31.38 12.21
CA THR A 335 3.72 -32.04 10.92
C THR A 335 3.43 -33.53 10.93
N SER A 336 3.41 -34.18 12.11
CA SER A 336 3.20 -35.62 12.21
C SER A 336 1.73 -36.03 12.02
N ASN A 337 0.79 -35.15 12.38
CA ASN A 337 -0.65 -35.40 12.26
C ASN A 337 -1.38 -34.32 11.42
N ASN A 338 -0.65 -33.39 10.82
CA ASN A 338 -1.17 -32.29 10.02
C ASN A 338 -2.21 -31.42 10.78
N THR A 339 -1.97 -31.14 12.05
CA THR A 339 -2.88 -30.31 12.85
C THR A 339 -2.22 -29.01 13.26
N LEU A 340 -2.99 -27.93 13.22
CA LEU A 340 -2.63 -26.64 13.79
C LEU A 340 -3.16 -26.56 15.21
N GLU A 341 -2.31 -26.23 16.17
CA GLU A 341 -2.73 -25.92 17.53
C GLU A 341 -3.50 -24.59 17.58
N ASN A 342 -4.20 -24.34 18.70
CA ASN A 342 -4.84 -23.04 18.89
C ASN A 342 -3.80 -21.92 19.00
N PHE A 343 -4.12 -20.74 18.47
CA PHE A 343 -3.28 -19.57 18.59
C PHE A 343 -3.09 -19.14 20.05
N GLN A 344 -1.87 -18.80 20.40
CA GLN A 344 -1.46 -18.32 21.70
C GLN A 344 -0.89 -16.92 21.56
N ASP A 345 -1.12 -16.06 22.57
CA ASP A 345 -0.53 -14.72 22.61
C ASP A 345 1.00 -14.83 22.83
N VAL A 346 1.76 -14.00 22.12
CA VAL A 346 3.17 -13.78 22.42
C VAL A 346 3.26 -12.91 23.67
N VAL A 347 3.62 -13.55 24.80
CA VAL A 347 3.80 -12.84 26.07
C VAL A 347 5.28 -12.53 26.23
N ASN A 348 5.65 -11.25 26.15
CA ASN A 348 7.01 -10.73 26.09
C ASN A 348 7.75 -11.15 24.82
N GLU A 349 8.16 -12.42 24.71
CA GLU A 349 8.91 -12.97 23.61
C GLU A 349 8.57 -14.45 23.41
N TYR A 350 8.61 -14.91 22.16
CA TYR A 350 8.55 -16.33 21.83
C TYR A 350 9.71 -16.69 20.90
N PRO A 351 10.65 -17.58 21.32
CA PRO A 351 11.73 -18.04 20.47
C PRO A 351 11.21 -19.10 19.49
N LYS A 352 11.13 -18.75 18.21
CA LYS A 352 10.92 -19.72 17.14
C LYS A 352 12.22 -20.44 16.88
N GLU A 353 12.28 -21.72 17.18
CA GLU A 353 13.44 -22.57 16.96
C GLU A 353 13.45 -23.12 15.52
N LYS A 354 14.66 -23.32 14.96
CA LYS A 354 14.84 -24.05 13.71
C LYS A 354 14.24 -25.45 13.82
N GLY A 355 13.53 -25.89 12.80
CA GLY A 355 12.82 -27.16 12.77
C GLY A 355 11.38 -27.12 13.32
N LYS A 356 10.95 -26.00 13.91
CA LYS A 356 9.56 -25.81 14.31
C LYS A 356 8.78 -25.09 13.20
N SER A 357 7.68 -25.68 12.76
CA SER A 357 6.71 -25.01 11.90
C SER A 357 5.66 -24.31 12.75
N ILE A 358 5.54 -23.01 12.58
CA ILE A 358 4.56 -22.19 13.29
C ILE A 358 3.82 -21.30 12.29
N LEU A 359 2.58 -20.99 12.60
CA LEU A 359 1.80 -19.98 11.89
C LEU A 359 1.72 -18.73 12.77
N LEU A 360 2.00 -17.58 12.20
CA LEU A 360 1.99 -16.28 12.89
C LEU A 360 0.78 -15.46 12.49
N THR A 361 0.32 -14.59 13.37
CA THR A 361 -0.58 -13.50 12.94
C THR A 361 0.16 -12.53 12.03
N THR A 362 -0.57 -11.85 11.15
CA THR A 362 -0.03 -10.96 10.12
C THR A 362 0.88 -9.88 10.72
N GLY A 363 2.06 -9.73 10.15
CA GLY A 363 3.04 -8.74 10.62
C GLY A 363 3.55 -8.95 12.04
N ALA A 364 3.61 -10.19 12.54
CA ALA A 364 4.03 -10.51 13.90
C ALA A 364 5.53 -10.28 14.17
N THR A 365 6.35 -10.15 13.15
CA THR A 365 7.80 -9.93 13.30
C THR A 365 8.35 -9.02 12.21
N GLU A 366 9.25 -8.10 12.61
CA GLU A 366 9.98 -7.24 11.66
C GLU A 366 10.96 -8.03 10.78
N ARG A 367 11.35 -9.24 11.20
CA ARG A 367 12.20 -10.10 10.40
C ARG A 367 11.61 -10.45 9.04
N ASN A 368 10.27 -10.60 8.97
CA ASN A 368 9.55 -10.94 7.75
C ASN A 368 9.15 -9.70 6.93
N CYS A 369 9.78 -8.55 7.19
CA CYS A 369 9.44 -7.28 6.58
C CYS A 369 10.55 -6.80 5.66
N SER A 370 10.21 -6.48 4.41
CA SER A 370 11.04 -5.69 3.51
C SER A 370 10.20 -4.58 2.90
N LYS A 371 10.72 -3.36 2.93
CA LYS A 371 10.05 -2.17 2.38
C LYS A 371 8.58 -2.04 2.79
N ASN A 372 8.32 -2.20 4.08
CA ASN A 372 6.98 -2.16 4.68
C ASN A 372 6.02 -3.27 4.22
N ILE A 373 6.46 -4.28 3.50
CA ILE A 373 5.70 -5.46 3.11
C ILE A 373 6.13 -6.63 3.99
N TYR A 374 5.15 -7.30 4.58
CA TYR A 374 5.34 -8.39 5.54
C TYR A 374 4.87 -9.72 4.97
N ASP A 375 5.34 -10.80 5.57
CA ASP A 375 4.83 -12.16 5.44
C ASP A 375 4.95 -12.80 4.02
N VAL A 376 5.67 -12.15 3.08
CA VAL A 376 5.90 -12.66 1.71
C VAL A 376 6.71 -13.96 1.71
N ALA A 377 7.62 -14.13 2.68
CA ALA A 377 8.48 -15.30 2.79
C ALA A 377 7.95 -16.24 3.86
N GLY A 378 7.22 -17.27 3.45
CA GLY A 378 6.67 -18.29 4.35
C GLY A 378 5.34 -17.87 5.00
N ASN A 379 5.08 -18.37 6.19
CA ASN A 379 3.84 -18.25 6.95
C ASN A 379 2.67 -19.01 6.30
N CYS A 380 1.99 -18.45 5.29
CA CYS A 380 0.98 -19.14 4.48
C CYS A 380 1.37 -19.23 3.00
N TRP A 381 0.76 -20.15 2.28
CA TRP A 381 0.79 -20.19 0.82
C TRP A 381 -0.21 -19.16 0.29
N GLU A 382 0.22 -18.42 -0.72
CA GLU A 382 -0.58 -17.36 -1.32
C GLU A 382 -1.06 -17.75 -2.71
N TRP A 383 -2.31 -17.40 -3.00
CA TRP A 383 -2.91 -17.59 -4.30
C TRP A 383 -2.57 -16.43 -5.24
N THR A 384 -2.28 -16.77 -6.49
CA THR A 384 -2.24 -15.81 -7.62
C THR A 384 -3.37 -16.12 -8.60
N THR A 385 -3.52 -15.27 -9.61
CA THR A 385 -4.50 -15.48 -10.69
C THR A 385 -4.11 -16.63 -11.63
N GLU A 386 -2.84 -17.03 -11.62
CA GLU A 386 -2.28 -18.01 -12.56
C GLU A 386 -2.84 -19.42 -12.39
N SER A 387 -2.88 -20.14 -13.48
CA SER A 387 -3.04 -21.59 -13.51
C SER A 387 -1.72 -22.28 -13.86
N VAL A 388 -1.54 -23.49 -13.36
CA VAL A 388 -0.40 -24.35 -13.68
C VAL A 388 -0.90 -25.45 -14.60
N SER A 389 -0.26 -25.60 -15.78
CA SER A 389 -0.52 -26.74 -16.66
C SER A 389 0.13 -27.98 -16.05
N SER A 390 -0.67 -28.97 -15.69
CA SER A 390 -0.23 -30.29 -15.20
C SER A 390 0.08 -31.24 -16.32
#